data_3a040e27fb7910de5551936b6a73666f
#
_entry.id   3a040e27fb7910de5551936b6a73666f
#
_cell.length_a   1.000
_cell.length_b   1.000
_cell.length_c   1.000
_cell.angle_alpha   90.00
_cell.angle_beta   90.00
_cell.angle_gamma   90.00
#
_symmetry.space_group_name_H-M   'P 1'
#
loop_
_entity.id
_entity.type
_entity.pdbx_description
1 polymer ?
#
loop_
_entity_poly.entity_id
_entity_poly.type
_entity_poly.pdbx_seq_one_letter_code
_entity_poly.pdbx_strand_id
1 'polypeptide(L)'
;NQIKASPVDRGSMVRIPIGNERSARVEVRSVAPDANPYMVLLAIFKTGLEGNISDVENLRQASRYLPDNIYDALEGFRKADWTTDLLGEEVKARYADLKQASADRCARLLGTVVKAQEVQYHHEVYNQYLWNLF
;
A
#
# COMPACT_ATOMS: atom_id res chain seq x y z
N ASN A 1 -2.90 7.99 5.35
CA ASN A 1 -3.57 7.48 6.54
C ASN A 1 -2.64 7.56 7.76
N GLN A 2 -3.23 7.81 8.93
CA GLN A 2 -2.49 7.75 10.20
C GLN A 2 -2.24 6.31 10.62
N ILE A 3 -1.04 6.04 11.14
CA ILE A 3 -0.66 4.72 11.69
C ILE A 3 -1.29 4.56 13.08
N LYS A 4 -2.57 4.26 13.10
CA LYS A 4 -3.35 4.01 14.32
C LYS A 4 -4.57 3.13 14.02
N ALA A 5 -5.17 2.57 15.08
CA ALA A 5 -6.47 1.93 15.03
C ALA A 5 -7.55 2.87 15.60
N SER A 6 -8.75 2.84 15.04
CA SER A 6 -9.90 3.61 15.54
C SER A 6 -11.23 2.95 15.16
N PRO A 7 -12.26 3.03 16.01
CA PRO A 7 -13.60 2.56 15.66
C PRO A 7 -14.32 3.49 14.66
N VAL A 8 -14.03 4.78 14.69
CA VAL A 8 -14.81 5.83 13.98
C VAL A 8 -13.99 6.67 13.01
N ASP A 9 -12.70 6.88 13.26
CA ASP A 9 -11.86 7.77 12.47
C ASP A 9 -11.53 7.14 11.10
N ARG A 10 -11.99 7.78 10.03
CA ARG A 10 -11.77 7.34 8.65
C ARG A 10 -10.33 7.56 8.16
N GLY A 11 -9.54 8.40 8.83
CA GLY A 11 -8.12 8.63 8.55
C GLY A 11 -7.19 7.56 9.14
N SER A 12 -7.71 6.62 9.94
CA SER A 12 -6.93 5.54 10.55
C SER A 12 -6.56 4.46 9.56
N MET A 13 -5.35 3.90 9.69
CA MET A 13 -4.88 2.75 8.92
C MET A 13 -5.71 1.49 9.21
N VAL A 14 -6.08 1.29 10.47
CA VAL A 14 -6.89 0.16 10.91
C VAL A 14 -8.19 0.67 11.52
N ARG A 15 -9.30 0.12 11.08
CA ARG A 15 -10.60 0.38 11.68
C ARG A 15 -11.11 -0.87 12.38
N ILE A 16 -11.61 -0.68 13.60
CA ILE A 16 -12.29 -1.72 14.39
C ILE A 16 -13.72 -1.26 14.59
N PRO A 17 -14.65 -1.55 13.66
CA PRO A 17 -16.03 -1.07 13.73
C PRO A 17 -16.71 -1.52 15.00
N ILE A 18 -17.51 -0.63 15.58
CA ILE A 18 -18.39 -0.97 16.69
C ILE A 18 -19.48 -1.90 16.14
N GLY A 19 -19.61 -3.07 16.70
CA GLY A 19 -20.57 -4.07 16.26
C GLY A 19 -20.79 -5.15 17.33
N ASN A 20 -21.71 -6.07 17.04
CA ASN A 20 -21.95 -7.25 17.86
C ASN A 20 -20.99 -8.39 17.44
N GLU A 21 -21.03 -9.51 18.16
CA GLU A 21 -20.18 -10.69 17.90
C GLU A 21 -20.25 -11.19 16.44
N ARG A 22 -21.40 -11.07 15.79
CA ARG A 22 -21.59 -11.53 14.40
C ARG A 22 -20.99 -10.58 13.36
N SER A 23 -20.82 -9.33 13.71
CA SER A 23 -20.26 -8.27 12.85
C SER A 23 -18.85 -7.83 13.25
N ALA A 24 -18.29 -8.48 14.28
CA ALA A 24 -16.93 -8.18 14.74
C ALA A 24 -15.91 -8.44 13.62
N ARG A 25 -15.12 -7.41 13.31
CA ARG A 25 -14.10 -7.45 12.27
C ARG A 25 -13.04 -6.39 12.46
N VAL A 26 -11.92 -6.57 11.79
CA VAL A 26 -10.88 -5.57 11.61
C VAL A 26 -10.81 -5.20 10.13
N GLU A 27 -10.77 -3.90 9.84
CA GLU A 27 -10.64 -3.38 8.48
C GLU A 27 -9.26 -2.75 8.31
N VAL A 28 -8.40 -3.33 7.48
CA VAL A 28 -7.13 -2.72 7.09
C VAL A 28 -7.39 -1.80 5.89
N ARG A 29 -7.15 -0.50 6.05
CA ARG A 29 -7.56 0.55 5.11
C ARG A 29 -6.41 1.16 4.31
N SER A 30 -5.20 0.67 4.53
CA SER A 30 -3.99 1.15 3.85
C SER A 30 -3.66 0.40 2.56
N VAL A 31 -4.42 -0.65 2.24
CA VAL A 31 -4.16 -1.48 1.07
C VAL A 31 -4.58 -0.76 -0.20
N ALA A 32 -3.68 -0.66 -1.17
CA ALA A 32 -3.97 -0.12 -2.48
C ALA A 32 -4.79 -1.11 -3.34
N PRO A 33 -5.66 -0.63 -4.25
CA PRO A 33 -6.52 -1.50 -5.07
C PRO A 33 -5.75 -2.45 -5.99
N ASP A 34 -4.54 -2.08 -6.40
CA ASP A 34 -3.63 -2.84 -7.27
C ASP A 34 -2.65 -3.73 -6.50
N ALA A 35 -2.77 -3.80 -5.17
CA ALA A 35 -1.90 -4.63 -4.35
C ALA A 35 -2.14 -6.13 -4.62
N ASN A 36 -1.06 -6.92 -4.62
CA ASN A 36 -1.16 -8.37 -4.73
C ASN A 36 -1.88 -8.94 -3.48
N PRO A 37 -3.08 -9.55 -3.63
CA PRO A 37 -3.88 -9.98 -2.49
C PRO A 37 -3.21 -11.07 -1.65
N TYR A 38 -2.41 -11.95 -2.26
CA TYR A 38 -1.70 -13.01 -1.54
C TYR A 38 -0.61 -12.41 -0.63
N MET A 39 0.14 -11.45 -1.11
CA MET A 39 1.15 -10.75 -0.31
C MET A 39 0.51 -9.93 0.82
N VAL A 40 -0.61 -9.27 0.53
CA VAL A 40 -1.37 -8.51 1.53
C VAL A 40 -1.88 -9.42 2.64
N LEU A 41 -2.51 -10.53 2.30
CA LEU A 41 -3.01 -11.49 3.29
C LEU A 41 -1.87 -12.08 4.13
N LEU A 42 -0.77 -12.49 3.48
CA LEU A 42 0.42 -12.98 4.18
C LEU A 42 0.95 -11.95 5.18
N ALA A 43 1.10 -10.69 4.75
CA ALA A 43 1.59 -9.61 5.61
C ALA A 43 0.66 -9.35 6.80
N ILE A 44 -0.66 -9.28 6.56
CA ILE A 44 -1.65 -9.04 7.62
C ILE A 44 -1.66 -10.18 8.63
N PHE A 45 -1.71 -11.43 8.17
CA PHE A 45 -1.78 -12.58 9.08
C PHE A 45 -0.48 -12.76 9.86
N LYS A 46 0.68 -12.64 9.21
CA LYS A 46 1.96 -12.73 9.90
C LYS A 46 2.10 -11.62 10.95
N THR A 47 1.80 -10.38 10.59
CA THR A 47 1.85 -9.27 11.53
C THR A 47 0.84 -9.42 12.67
N GLY A 48 -0.37 -9.87 12.39
CA GLY A 48 -1.43 -10.02 13.38
C GLY A 48 -1.21 -11.19 14.35
N LEU A 49 -0.56 -12.26 13.92
CA LEU A 49 -0.35 -13.46 14.71
C LEU A 49 1.00 -13.45 15.45
N GLU A 50 2.04 -12.89 14.84
CA GLU A 50 3.41 -12.91 15.37
C GLU A 50 3.87 -11.56 15.94
N GLY A 51 3.13 -10.48 15.64
CA GLY A 51 3.48 -9.12 16.07
C GLY A 51 3.46 -8.96 17.57
N ASN A 52 4.46 -8.26 18.10
CA ASN A 52 4.57 -7.98 19.53
C ASN A 52 3.90 -6.64 19.88
N ILE A 53 2.97 -6.65 20.84
CA ILE A 53 2.25 -5.45 21.28
C ILE A 53 3.19 -4.41 21.90
N SER A 54 4.29 -4.82 22.53
CA SER A 54 5.28 -3.89 23.10
C SER A 54 6.01 -3.04 22.04
N ASP A 55 6.07 -3.48 20.79
CA ASP A 55 6.68 -2.72 19.71
C ASP A 55 5.81 -1.53 19.26
N VAL A 56 4.52 -1.55 19.56
CA VAL A 56 3.59 -0.47 19.21
C VAL A 56 3.91 0.85 19.92
N GLU A 57 4.48 0.80 21.13
CA GLU A 57 4.89 2.02 21.83
C GLU A 57 6.12 2.67 21.21
N ASN A 58 7.04 1.88 20.69
CA ASN A 58 8.21 2.37 19.96
C ASN A 58 7.82 2.97 18.60
N LEU A 59 6.83 2.41 17.91
CA LEU A 59 6.30 2.92 16.65
C LEU A 59 5.57 4.26 16.79
N ARG A 60 4.99 4.56 17.95
CA ARG A 60 4.36 5.87 18.24
C ARG A 60 5.35 7.03 18.18
N GLN A 61 6.64 6.76 18.29
CA GLN A 61 7.71 7.76 18.23
C GLN A 61 8.29 7.96 16.82
N ALA A 62 8.15 6.99 15.92
CA ALA A 62 8.86 7.01 14.65
C ALA A 62 8.11 7.73 13.51
N SER A 63 6.84 7.42 13.26
CA SER A 63 6.04 8.07 12.23
C SER A 63 4.55 8.03 12.56
N ARG A 64 3.88 9.17 12.36
CA ARG A 64 2.42 9.27 12.56
C ARG A 64 1.62 8.86 11.33
N TYR A 65 2.24 8.90 10.17
CA TYR A 65 1.58 8.73 8.87
C TYR A 65 2.31 7.71 8.02
N LEU A 66 1.55 7.05 7.18
CA LEU A 66 2.12 6.25 6.09
C LEU A 66 2.82 7.18 5.09
N PRO A 67 3.79 6.67 4.31
CA PRO A 67 4.40 7.44 3.23
C PRO A 67 3.36 8.04 2.29
N ASP A 68 3.59 9.26 1.83
CA ASP A 68 2.66 9.99 0.96
C ASP A 68 2.81 9.63 -0.52
N ASN A 69 3.89 8.97 -0.88
CA ASN A 69 4.18 8.57 -2.25
C ASN A 69 4.84 7.19 -2.31
N ILE A 70 4.84 6.62 -3.51
CA ILE A 70 5.34 5.27 -3.74
C ILE A 70 6.87 5.17 -3.59
N TYR A 71 7.63 6.24 -3.84
CA TYR A 71 9.09 6.21 -3.74
C TYR A 71 9.54 6.08 -2.29
N ASP A 72 8.96 6.88 -1.40
CA ASP A 72 9.23 6.78 0.05
C ASP A 72 8.76 5.43 0.62
N ALA A 73 7.61 4.92 0.14
CA ALA A 73 7.12 3.61 0.52
C ALA A 73 8.08 2.48 0.08
N LEU A 74 8.62 2.56 -1.15
CA LEU A 74 9.61 1.60 -1.66
C LEU A 74 10.94 1.68 -0.93
N GLU A 75 11.38 2.87 -0.56
CA GLU A 75 12.58 3.04 0.25
C GLU A 75 12.41 2.35 1.62
N GLY A 76 11.29 2.60 2.29
CA GLY A 76 10.95 1.92 3.54
C GLY A 76 10.85 0.41 3.39
N PHE A 77 10.21 -0.07 2.31
CA PHE A 77 10.09 -1.50 2.01
C PHE A 77 11.46 -2.17 1.81
N ARG A 78 12.38 -1.53 1.07
CA ARG A 78 13.73 -2.05 0.84
C ARG A 78 14.57 -2.09 2.12
N LYS A 79 14.44 -1.11 3.00
CA LYS A 79 15.21 -1.01 4.25
C LYS A 79 14.71 -1.92 5.36
N ALA A 80 13.45 -2.34 5.33
CA ALA A 80 12.86 -3.11 6.42
C ALA A 80 13.34 -4.57 6.40
N ASP A 81 13.99 -5.00 7.48
CA ASP A 81 14.39 -6.41 7.66
C ASP A 81 13.18 -7.34 7.69
N TRP A 82 12.09 -6.88 8.32
CA TRP A 82 10.83 -7.62 8.38
C TRP A 82 10.28 -8.03 6.99
N THR A 83 10.45 -7.22 5.96
CA THR A 83 10.02 -7.57 4.60
C THR A 83 10.89 -8.66 3.99
N THR A 84 12.16 -8.75 4.40
CA THR A 84 13.04 -9.87 4.05
C THR A 84 12.62 -11.15 4.74
N ASP A 85 12.30 -11.09 6.03
CA ASP A 85 11.80 -12.23 6.79
C ASP A 85 10.45 -12.75 6.28
N LEU A 86 9.63 -11.84 5.74
CA LEU A 86 8.31 -12.17 5.18
C LEU A 86 8.41 -12.87 3.81
N LEU A 87 9.24 -12.34 2.91
CA LEU A 87 9.24 -12.65 1.48
C LEU A 87 10.49 -13.38 1.01
N GLY A 88 11.58 -13.32 1.77
CA GLY A 88 12.93 -13.68 1.32
C GLY A 88 13.53 -12.58 0.43
N GLU A 89 14.85 -12.56 0.35
CA GLU A 89 15.62 -11.52 -0.37
C GLU A 89 15.24 -11.41 -1.84
N GLU A 90 15.12 -12.55 -2.53
CA GLU A 90 14.87 -12.58 -3.96
C GLU A 90 13.49 -12.00 -4.32
N VAL A 91 12.44 -12.42 -3.62
CA VAL A 91 11.06 -11.96 -3.87
C VAL A 91 10.93 -10.49 -3.49
N LYS A 92 11.52 -10.08 -2.36
CA LYS A 92 11.57 -8.69 -1.92
C LYS A 92 12.21 -7.79 -2.99
N ALA A 93 13.39 -8.16 -3.50
CA ALA A 93 14.10 -7.39 -4.51
C ALA A 93 13.29 -7.29 -5.81
N ARG A 94 12.81 -8.40 -6.35
CA ARG A 94 12.01 -8.44 -7.58
C ARG A 94 10.72 -7.62 -7.47
N TYR A 95 10.03 -7.70 -6.33
CA TYR A 95 8.82 -6.92 -6.10
C TYR A 95 9.11 -5.42 -6.03
N ALA A 96 10.16 -5.03 -5.32
CA ALA A 96 10.57 -3.63 -5.25
C ALA A 96 10.94 -3.06 -6.62
N ASP A 97 11.66 -3.80 -7.44
CA ASP A 97 12.05 -3.39 -8.79
C ASP A 97 10.85 -3.30 -9.73
N LEU A 98 9.90 -4.24 -9.64
CA LEU A 98 8.65 -4.18 -10.39
C LEU A 98 7.83 -2.93 -10.05
N LYS A 99 7.70 -2.62 -8.76
CA LYS A 99 6.96 -1.42 -8.31
C LYS A 99 7.69 -0.13 -8.62
N GLN A 100 9.01 -0.12 -8.57
CA GLN A 100 9.82 1.01 -9.02
C GLN A 100 9.60 1.29 -10.52
N ALA A 101 9.71 0.25 -11.35
CA ALA A 101 9.49 0.38 -12.79
C ALA A 101 8.05 0.84 -13.11
N SER A 102 7.05 0.40 -12.32
CA SER A 102 5.67 0.87 -12.48
C SER A 102 5.52 2.35 -12.08
N ALA A 103 6.11 2.77 -10.96
CA ALA A 103 6.09 4.15 -10.50
C ALA A 103 6.74 5.10 -11.52
N ASP A 104 7.89 4.72 -12.04
CA ASP A 104 8.63 5.53 -13.02
C ASP A 104 7.87 5.68 -14.34
N ARG A 105 7.19 4.62 -14.78
CA ARG A 105 6.34 4.66 -15.97
C ARG A 105 5.09 5.54 -15.78
N CYS A 106 4.39 5.35 -14.66
CA CYS A 106 3.16 6.10 -14.37
C CYS A 106 3.40 7.61 -14.29
N ALA A 107 4.46 8.04 -13.60
CA ALA A 107 4.75 9.47 -13.45
C ALA A 107 5.01 10.17 -14.79
N ARG A 108 5.66 9.51 -15.73
CA ARG A 108 6.14 10.13 -16.97
C ARG A 108 5.32 9.78 -18.20
N LEU A 109 5.02 8.48 -18.39
CA LEU A 109 4.32 7.99 -19.57
C LEU A 109 2.82 8.22 -19.48
N LEU A 110 2.21 8.05 -18.32
CA LEU A 110 0.79 8.28 -18.13
C LEU A 110 0.42 9.74 -18.45
N GLY A 111 1.18 10.70 -17.93
CA GLY A 111 0.96 12.12 -18.22
C GLY A 111 1.03 12.44 -19.72
N THR A 112 1.95 11.81 -20.44
CA THR A 112 2.10 11.97 -21.89
C THR A 112 0.94 11.32 -22.64
N VAL A 113 0.52 10.12 -22.25
CA VAL A 113 -0.61 9.40 -22.87
C VAL A 113 -1.91 10.13 -22.65
N VAL A 114 -2.20 10.56 -21.41
CA VAL A 114 -3.40 11.33 -21.09
C VAL A 114 -3.45 12.60 -21.90
N LYS A 115 -2.36 13.38 -21.93
CA LYS A 115 -2.29 14.63 -22.71
C LYS A 115 -2.46 14.40 -24.22
N ALA A 116 -1.86 13.37 -24.78
CA ALA A 116 -2.04 13.04 -26.18
C ALA A 116 -3.48 12.65 -26.52
N GLN A 117 -4.13 11.89 -25.63
CA GLN A 117 -5.53 11.48 -25.80
C GLN A 117 -6.50 12.68 -25.67
N GLU A 118 -6.28 13.56 -24.70
CA GLU A 118 -7.08 14.80 -24.57
C GLU A 118 -7.01 15.67 -25.81
N VAL A 119 -5.83 15.81 -26.41
CA VAL A 119 -5.64 16.59 -27.64
C VAL A 119 -6.29 15.92 -28.84
N GLN A 120 -6.19 14.60 -28.96
CA GLN A 120 -6.63 13.86 -30.13
C GLN A 120 -8.13 13.53 -30.12
N TYR A 121 -8.72 13.26 -28.95
CA TYR A 121 -10.06 12.72 -28.81
C TYR A 121 -11.01 13.53 -27.92
N HIS A 122 -10.71 14.76 -27.63
CA HIS A 122 -11.59 15.66 -26.85
C HIS A 122 -12.11 15.07 -25.53
N HIS A 123 -11.19 14.52 -24.72
CA HIS A 123 -11.44 13.93 -23.38
C HIS A 123 -11.69 12.41 -23.33
N GLU A 124 -11.55 11.67 -24.40
CA GLU A 124 -11.56 10.19 -24.32
C GLU A 124 -10.20 9.65 -23.90
N VAL A 125 -10.06 9.31 -22.62
CA VAL A 125 -8.94 8.52 -22.10
C VAL A 125 -9.41 7.09 -21.92
N TYR A 126 -8.90 6.17 -22.73
CA TYR A 126 -9.26 4.76 -22.59
C TYR A 126 -8.68 4.19 -21.30
N ASN A 127 -9.52 3.69 -20.43
CA ASN A 127 -9.12 3.08 -19.15
C ASN A 127 -8.04 2.00 -19.30
N GLN A 128 -8.04 1.26 -20.40
CA GLN A 128 -7.01 0.24 -20.66
C GLN A 128 -5.58 0.78 -20.66
N TYR A 129 -5.35 2.04 -21.07
CA TYR A 129 -4.04 2.67 -21.00
C TYR A 129 -3.62 3.00 -19.58
N LEU A 130 -4.59 3.29 -18.71
CA LEU A 130 -4.36 3.54 -17.29
C LEU A 130 -3.99 2.23 -16.55
N TRP A 131 -4.66 1.13 -16.89
CA TRP A 131 -4.49 -0.15 -16.20
C TRP A 131 -3.33 -0.99 -16.72
N ASN A 132 -2.96 -0.89 -17.97
CA ASN A 132 -1.82 -1.60 -18.55
C ASN A 132 -0.46 -1.09 -18.05
N LEU A 133 -0.43 -0.01 -17.27
CA LEU A 133 0.79 0.56 -16.72
C LEU A 133 1.03 0.18 -15.24
N PHE A 134 0.07 -0.52 -14.63
CA PHE A 134 0.13 -1.01 -13.25
C PHE A 134 0.43 -2.54 -13.19
#